data_02695ad5bfe05a914284661d3ef2ba10
#
_entry.id   02695ad5bfe05a914284661d3ef2ba10
#
_cell.length_a   1.000
_cell.length_b   1.000
_cell.length_c   1.000
_cell.angle_alpha   90.00
_cell.angle_beta   90.00
_cell.angle_gamma   90.00
#
_symmetry.space_group_name_H-M   'P 1'
#
loop_
_entity.id
_entity.type
_entity.pdbx_description
1 polymer ?
#
loop_
_entity_poly.entity_id
_entity_poly.type
_entity_poly.pdbx_seq_one_letter_code
_entity_poly.pdbx_strand_id
1 'polypeptide(L)'
;DYGAVAIINIFISIADIFLSSGLNTSLIQKKDADDLDFSTIFYLNFGLSVVLYLIMFITAPLIAHAYNLPILKSAIRVFAVRLPVSAFQVVQVAYISKKMQFKKFFFATIGGTLLSAVIGITMALKGFGVWALIGQYLTNTVVDTMILWATVKWIPKKMFSFKAATPLIKYSWKVMMTDLLGTLCNNLGSFIIGTKYNSANLAYYTKGKQLPLLFRDNIYTTLISVLFPGISVVNDDITAVKTITRKSMRIMSYIVFPISLGLMAAGKTIVEILFTAKWLPMLPYVYIMCVETIISVPATIALQPIKAVGRSDLMLKTEIIKKISFVILTVVAMNFGIFAIALTIPVNTLLDLIVNAIINKKIINYNLVEELSDCFTALVLSFIMAIVVAFIGETELTICIKAAIQIVSGVLCYTGISWMTKNKEFSYILNVAMKCLKKCNEFN
;
A
#
# COMPACT_ATOMS: atom_id res chain seq x y z
N ASP A 1 -13.16 -18.45 4.91
CA ASP A 1 -12.80 -18.22 3.50
C ASP A 1 -11.73 -17.13 3.35
N TYR A 2 -11.94 -15.91 3.89
CA TYR A 2 -10.98 -14.81 3.79
C TYR A 2 -9.60 -15.11 4.40
N GLY A 3 -9.55 -15.89 5.50
CA GLY A 3 -8.29 -16.29 6.10
C GLY A 3 -7.47 -17.23 5.21
N ALA A 4 -8.12 -18.16 4.52
CA ALA A 4 -7.44 -19.02 3.56
C ALA A 4 -6.86 -18.21 2.40
N VAL A 5 -7.62 -17.23 1.88
CA VAL A 5 -7.12 -16.33 0.82
C VAL A 5 -5.99 -15.43 1.33
N ALA A 6 -6.05 -14.97 2.58
CA ALA A 6 -4.96 -14.20 3.17
C ALA A 6 -3.65 -15.02 3.23
N ILE A 7 -3.72 -16.31 3.61
CA ILE A 7 -2.56 -17.22 3.57
C ILE A 7 -2.03 -17.36 2.14
N ILE A 8 -2.90 -17.62 1.17
CA ILE A 8 -2.51 -17.77 -0.23
C ILE A 8 -1.82 -16.50 -0.73
N ASN A 9 -2.37 -15.33 -0.41
CA ASN A 9 -1.81 -14.04 -0.82
C ASN A 9 -0.40 -13.77 -0.26
N ILE A 10 -0.04 -14.30 0.93
CA ILE A 10 1.32 -14.18 1.47
C ILE A 10 2.32 -14.86 0.51
N PHE A 11 2.04 -16.10 0.11
CA PHE A 11 2.94 -16.86 -0.77
C PHE A 11 2.97 -16.31 -2.19
N ILE A 12 1.80 -15.90 -2.71
CA ILE A 12 1.73 -15.31 -4.06
C ILE A 12 2.42 -13.94 -4.10
N SER A 13 2.30 -13.11 -3.07
CA SER A 13 3.00 -11.81 -3.03
C SER A 13 4.53 -11.97 -3.05
N ILE A 14 5.04 -13.03 -2.43
CA ILE A 14 6.46 -13.39 -2.51
C ILE A 14 6.84 -13.81 -3.94
N ALA A 15 6.02 -14.65 -4.59
CA ALA A 15 6.26 -15.09 -5.96
C ALA A 15 6.15 -13.94 -6.97
N ASP A 16 5.19 -13.03 -6.79
CA ASP A 16 4.99 -11.85 -7.64
C ASP A 16 6.23 -10.93 -7.68
N ILE A 17 7.02 -10.86 -6.59
CA ILE A 17 8.25 -10.06 -6.56
C ILE A 17 9.26 -10.54 -7.59
N PHE A 18 9.41 -11.85 -7.72
CA PHE A 18 10.34 -12.42 -8.70
C PHE A 18 9.95 -12.07 -10.14
N LEU A 19 8.65 -11.90 -10.40
CA LEU A 19 8.15 -11.56 -11.73
C LEU A 19 8.16 -10.04 -11.99
N SER A 20 7.75 -9.24 -11.02
CA SER A 20 7.46 -7.82 -11.22
C SER A 20 8.62 -6.88 -10.87
N SER A 21 9.29 -7.10 -9.73
CA SER A 21 10.20 -6.10 -9.16
C SER A 21 11.59 -6.10 -9.80
N GLY A 22 12.07 -7.25 -10.25
CA GLY A 22 13.44 -7.35 -10.74
C GLY A 22 13.59 -6.93 -12.20
N LEU A 23 13.21 -7.83 -13.09
CA LEU A 23 13.49 -7.73 -14.53
C LEU A 23 12.71 -6.58 -15.21
N ASN A 24 11.50 -6.30 -14.73
CA ASN A 24 10.66 -5.23 -15.25
C ASN A 24 11.28 -3.84 -15.00
N THR A 25 11.76 -3.60 -13.77
CA THR A 25 12.40 -2.34 -13.38
C THR A 25 13.66 -2.07 -14.21
N SER A 26 14.45 -3.10 -14.51
CA SER A 26 15.65 -2.95 -15.33
C SER A 26 15.35 -2.57 -16.79
N LEU A 27 14.25 -3.09 -17.37
CA LEU A 27 13.80 -2.70 -18.71
C LEU A 27 13.39 -1.23 -18.79
N ILE A 28 12.68 -0.76 -17.76
CA ILE A 28 12.23 0.64 -17.70
C ILE A 28 13.44 1.57 -17.57
N GLN A 29 14.42 1.17 -16.75
CA GLN A 29 15.62 1.99 -16.47
C GLN A 29 16.62 2.04 -17.65
N LYS A 30 16.77 0.95 -18.41
CA LYS A 30 17.70 0.91 -19.56
C LYS A 30 17.24 1.90 -20.62
N LYS A 31 18.01 2.99 -20.87
CA LYS A 31 17.64 4.08 -21.82
C LYS A 31 17.31 3.53 -23.21
N ASP A 32 18.18 2.68 -23.76
CA ASP A 32 18.12 2.16 -25.13
C ASP A 32 17.66 0.69 -25.16
N ALA A 33 16.60 0.36 -24.38
CA ALA A 33 16.02 -0.98 -24.41
C ALA A 33 15.30 -1.20 -25.74
N ASP A 34 15.72 -2.22 -26.46
CA ASP A 34 15.22 -2.61 -27.78
C ASP A 34 14.29 -3.83 -27.72
N ASP A 35 13.79 -4.26 -28.88
CA ASP A 35 12.91 -5.44 -28.99
C ASP A 35 13.59 -6.75 -28.55
N LEU A 36 14.93 -6.83 -28.64
CA LEU A 36 15.67 -7.98 -28.17
C LEU A 36 15.65 -8.05 -26.64
N ASP A 37 15.85 -6.92 -25.95
CA ASP A 37 15.78 -6.82 -24.49
C ASP A 37 14.39 -7.21 -23.98
N PHE A 38 13.35 -6.57 -24.55
CA PHE A 38 11.96 -6.87 -24.17
C PHE A 38 11.58 -8.33 -24.40
N SER A 39 11.95 -8.91 -25.55
CA SER A 39 11.65 -10.31 -25.88
C SER A 39 12.43 -11.27 -24.97
N THR A 40 13.71 -10.99 -24.71
CA THR A 40 14.55 -11.79 -23.81
C THR A 40 13.98 -11.82 -22.40
N ILE A 41 13.59 -10.67 -21.85
CA ILE A 41 12.98 -10.58 -20.51
C ILE A 41 11.60 -11.24 -20.48
N PHE A 42 10.82 -11.16 -21.56
CA PHE A 42 9.55 -11.86 -21.65
C PHE A 42 9.72 -13.38 -21.50
N TYR A 43 10.64 -13.99 -22.27
CA TYR A 43 10.88 -15.43 -22.16
C TYR A 43 11.48 -15.84 -20.80
N LEU A 44 12.35 -15.02 -20.23
CA LEU A 44 12.89 -15.27 -18.89
C LEU A 44 11.79 -15.20 -17.82
N ASN A 45 10.93 -14.16 -17.85
CA ASN A 45 9.83 -14.04 -16.91
C ASN A 45 8.82 -15.18 -17.06
N PHE A 46 8.52 -15.57 -18.30
CA PHE A 46 7.63 -16.71 -18.53
C PHE A 46 8.23 -18.01 -17.98
N GLY A 47 9.49 -18.32 -18.30
CA GLY A 47 10.18 -19.48 -17.75
C GLY A 47 10.23 -19.48 -16.22
N LEU A 48 10.57 -18.32 -15.62
CA LEU A 48 10.58 -18.14 -14.17
C LEU A 48 9.18 -18.35 -13.56
N SER A 49 8.13 -17.84 -14.19
CA SER A 49 6.75 -17.98 -13.71
C SER A 49 6.28 -19.43 -13.70
N VAL A 50 6.68 -20.21 -14.70
CA VAL A 50 6.40 -21.65 -14.75
C VAL A 50 7.13 -22.39 -13.63
N VAL A 51 8.39 -22.07 -13.38
CA VAL A 51 9.15 -22.64 -12.26
C VAL A 51 8.50 -22.29 -10.91
N LEU A 52 8.13 -21.03 -10.70
CA LEU A 52 7.42 -20.59 -9.49
C LEU A 52 6.06 -21.28 -9.32
N TYR A 53 5.31 -21.43 -10.41
CA TYR A 53 4.05 -22.19 -10.41
C TYR A 53 4.28 -23.64 -9.97
N LEU A 54 5.29 -24.32 -10.52
CA LEU A 54 5.63 -25.69 -10.14
C LEU A 54 6.05 -25.80 -8.69
N ILE A 55 6.86 -24.87 -8.20
CA ILE A 55 7.23 -24.79 -6.77
C ILE A 55 5.98 -24.67 -5.90
N MET A 56 5.08 -23.72 -6.23
CA MET A 56 3.83 -23.53 -5.49
C MET A 56 2.92 -24.77 -5.57
N PHE A 57 2.87 -25.43 -6.71
CA PHE A 57 2.06 -26.66 -6.92
C PHE A 57 2.56 -27.80 -6.05
N ILE A 58 3.90 -28.00 -5.98
CA ILE A 58 4.55 -29.06 -5.19
C ILE A 58 4.46 -28.74 -3.69
N THR A 59 4.64 -27.48 -3.30
CA THR A 59 4.63 -27.07 -1.89
C THR A 59 3.22 -26.90 -1.31
N ALA A 60 2.18 -26.81 -2.15
CA ALA A 60 0.80 -26.62 -1.72
C ALA A 60 0.33 -27.63 -0.63
N PRO A 61 0.61 -28.97 -0.69
CA PRO A 61 0.24 -29.89 0.37
C PRO A 61 0.99 -29.61 1.70
N LEU A 62 2.24 -29.18 1.64
CA LEU A 62 3.03 -28.82 2.84
C LEU A 62 2.43 -27.58 3.51
N ILE A 63 2.08 -26.57 2.72
CA ILE A 63 1.42 -25.35 3.23
C ILE A 63 0.05 -25.70 3.83
N ALA A 64 -0.76 -26.52 3.15
CA ALA A 64 -2.06 -26.94 3.65
C ALA A 64 -1.96 -27.68 4.99
N HIS A 65 -0.96 -28.53 5.16
CA HIS A 65 -0.68 -29.23 6.41
C HIS A 65 -0.21 -28.27 7.52
N ALA A 66 0.73 -27.37 7.21
CA ALA A 66 1.24 -26.39 8.18
C ALA A 66 0.17 -25.45 8.76
N TYR A 67 -0.87 -25.16 7.99
CA TYR A 67 -1.99 -24.30 8.42
C TYR A 67 -3.23 -25.10 8.85
N ASN A 68 -3.19 -26.43 8.85
CA ASN A 68 -4.31 -27.32 9.15
C ASN A 68 -5.59 -27.01 8.34
N LEU A 69 -5.44 -26.63 7.07
CA LEU A 69 -6.52 -26.25 6.16
C LEU A 69 -6.43 -27.01 4.84
N PRO A 70 -7.11 -28.18 4.70
CA PRO A 70 -7.02 -29.02 3.50
C PRO A 70 -7.39 -28.30 2.20
N ILE A 71 -8.34 -27.33 2.27
CA ILE A 71 -8.77 -26.54 1.11
C ILE A 71 -7.61 -25.77 0.46
N LEU A 72 -6.57 -25.39 1.23
CA LEU A 72 -5.41 -24.67 0.71
C LEU A 72 -4.66 -25.44 -0.37
N LYS A 73 -4.64 -26.76 -0.32
CA LYS A 73 -3.96 -27.60 -1.33
C LYS A 73 -4.49 -27.33 -2.75
N SER A 74 -5.78 -27.39 -2.94
CA SER A 74 -6.41 -27.11 -4.24
C SER A 74 -6.44 -25.62 -4.55
N ALA A 75 -6.72 -24.80 -3.56
CA ALA A 75 -6.82 -23.35 -3.70
C ALA A 75 -5.47 -22.73 -4.15
N ILE A 76 -4.34 -23.11 -3.55
CA ILE A 76 -2.99 -22.63 -3.93
C ILE A 76 -2.68 -23.08 -5.36
N ARG A 77 -2.94 -24.33 -5.72
CA ARG A 77 -2.66 -24.88 -7.06
C ARG A 77 -3.39 -24.12 -8.16
N VAL A 78 -4.68 -23.82 -7.94
CA VAL A 78 -5.49 -23.08 -8.90
C VAL A 78 -5.09 -21.60 -8.91
N PHE A 79 -4.91 -21.00 -7.75
CA PHE A 79 -4.56 -19.58 -7.67
C PHE A 79 -3.16 -19.28 -8.24
N ALA A 80 -2.20 -20.20 -8.09
CA ALA A 80 -0.85 -20.06 -8.63
C ALA A 80 -0.81 -20.01 -10.18
N VAL A 81 -1.89 -20.43 -10.88
CA VAL A 81 -2.04 -20.24 -12.35
C VAL A 81 -1.96 -18.73 -12.70
N ARG A 82 -2.25 -17.86 -11.74
CA ARG A 82 -2.06 -16.42 -11.91
C ARG A 82 -0.62 -16.06 -12.28
N LEU A 83 0.39 -16.78 -11.79
CA LEU A 83 1.81 -16.46 -12.01
C LEU A 83 2.20 -16.51 -13.50
N PRO A 84 1.95 -17.60 -14.26
CA PRO A 84 2.18 -17.61 -15.71
C PRO A 84 1.38 -16.54 -16.45
N VAL A 85 0.13 -16.29 -16.06
CA VAL A 85 -0.69 -15.24 -16.67
C VAL A 85 -0.10 -13.85 -16.40
N SER A 86 0.35 -13.58 -15.18
CA SER A 86 1.01 -12.31 -14.82
C SER A 86 2.30 -12.09 -15.62
N ALA A 87 3.05 -13.14 -15.95
CA ALA A 87 4.27 -13.00 -16.74
C ALA A 87 4.00 -12.40 -18.13
N PHE A 88 2.84 -12.70 -18.74
CA PHE A 88 2.42 -12.07 -20.00
C PHE A 88 2.10 -10.58 -19.80
N GLN A 89 1.59 -10.20 -18.64
CA GLN A 89 1.21 -8.80 -18.33
C GLN A 89 2.42 -7.92 -18.03
N VAL A 90 3.38 -8.43 -17.24
CA VAL A 90 4.49 -7.65 -16.65
C VAL A 90 5.30 -6.91 -17.71
N VAL A 91 5.65 -7.56 -18.83
CA VAL A 91 6.45 -6.94 -19.90
C VAL A 91 5.64 -5.90 -20.67
N GLN A 92 4.33 -6.10 -20.83
CA GLN A 92 3.45 -5.10 -21.45
C GLN A 92 3.38 -3.82 -20.57
N VAL A 93 3.30 -3.99 -19.25
CA VAL A 93 3.34 -2.87 -18.30
C VAL A 93 4.67 -2.12 -18.38
N ALA A 94 5.82 -2.83 -18.50
CA ALA A 94 7.12 -2.20 -18.70
C ALA A 94 7.17 -1.36 -19.98
N TYR A 95 6.65 -1.91 -21.07
CA TYR A 95 6.58 -1.21 -22.35
C TYR A 95 5.73 0.06 -22.27
N ILE A 96 4.53 -0.03 -21.68
CA ILE A 96 3.65 1.12 -21.45
C ILE A 96 4.33 2.19 -20.60
N SER A 97 4.96 1.79 -19.49
CA SER A 97 5.66 2.70 -18.59
C SER A 97 6.79 3.43 -19.29
N LYS A 98 7.59 2.72 -20.10
CA LYS A 98 8.68 3.31 -20.87
C LYS A 98 8.17 4.27 -21.95
N LYS A 99 7.04 3.98 -22.57
CA LYS A 99 6.41 4.82 -23.62
C LYS A 99 5.44 5.87 -23.04
N MET A 100 5.28 5.96 -21.72
CA MET A 100 4.38 6.88 -21.00
C MET A 100 2.90 6.75 -21.46
N GLN A 101 2.47 5.56 -21.86
CA GLN A 101 1.11 5.30 -22.38
C GLN A 101 0.14 4.85 -21.29
N PHE A 102 0.12 5.51 -20.15
CA PHE A 102 -0.65 5.12 -18.96
C PHE A 102 -2.16 5.01 -19.16
N LYS A 103 -2.71 5.68 -20.20
CA LYS A 103 -4.13 5.55 -20.56
C LYS A 103 -4.54 4.10 -20.87
N LYS A 104 -3.66 3.32 -21.51
CA LYS A 104 -3.91 1.89 -21.81
C LYS A 104 -3.95 1.05 -20.53
N PHE A 105 -3.03 1.31 -19.61
CA PHE A 105 -3.02 0.66 -18.30
C PHE A 105 -4.31 0.94 -17.50
N PHE A 106 -4.77 2.19 -17.51
CA PHE A 106 -6.01 2.60 -16.84
C PHE A 106 -7.23 1.82 -17.36
N PHE A 107 -7.41 1.71 -18.69
CA PHE A 107 -8.52 0.94 -19.24
C PHE A 107 -8.43 -0.56 -18.97
N ALA A 108 -7.22 -1.13 -18.96
CA ALA A 108 -7.03 -2.53 -18.60
C ALA A 108 -7.46 -2.76 -17.14
N THR A 109 -6.94 -1.97 -16.21
CA THR A 109 -7.24 -2.10 -14.78
C THR A 109 -8.73 -1.91 -14.47
N ILE A 110 -9.41 -0.94 -15.10
CA ILE A 110 -10.87 -0.77 -14.92
C ILE A 110 -11.63 -1.97 -15.48
N GLY A 111 -11.30 -2.41 -16.69
CA GLY A 111 -11.97 -3.54 -17.32
C GLY A 111 -11.83 -4.83 -16.51
N GLY A 112 -10.63 -5.14 -16.05
CA GLY A 112 -10.36 -6.28 -15.18
C GLY A 112 -11.07 -6.18 -13.85
N THR A 113 -11.05 -4.99 -13.20
CA THR A 113 -11.70 -4.79 -11.91
C THR A 113 -13.22 -4.97 -12.02
N LEU A 114 -13.88 -4.38 -13.03
CA LEU A 114 -15.33 -4.48 -13.20
C LEU A 114 -15.77 -5.91 -13.48
N LEU A 115 -15.12 -6.61 -14.44
CA LEU A 115 -15.47 -7.99 -14.78
C LEU A 115 -15.18 -8.94 -13.63
N SER A 116 -14.05 -8.78 -12.94
CA SER A 116 -13.72 -9.60 -11.78
C SER A 116 -14.71 -9.40 -10.62
N ALA A 117 -15.19 -8.17 -10.41
CA ALA A 117 -16.22 -7.88 -9.40
C ALA A 117 -17.54 -8.61 -9.73
N VAL A 118 -17.99 -8.55 -10.98
CA VAL A 118 -19.20 -9.26 -11.40
C VAL A 118 -19.07 -10.78 -11.19
N ILE A 119 -17.95 -11.39 -11.60
CA ILE A 119 -17.71 -12.82 -11.44
C ILE A 119 -17.58 -13.19 -9.97
N GLY A 120 -16.81 -12.43 -9.19
CA GLY A 120 -16.66 -12.68 -7.76
C GLY A 120 -17.97 -12.62 -6.98
N ILE A 121 -18.80 -11.59 -7.25
CA ILE A 121 -20.12 -11.43 -6.63
C ILE A 121 -21.05 -12.58 -7.04
N THR A 122 -21.10 -12.92 -8.33
CA THR A 122 -21.95 -14.00 -8.84
C THR A 122 -21.57 -15.35 -8.22
N MET A 123 -20.27 -15.66 -8.12
CA MET A 123 -19.79 -16.88 -7.47
C MET A 123 -20.08 -16.87 -5.97
N ALA A 124 -19.92 -15.74 -5.29
CA ALA A 124 -20.22 -15.62 -3.87
C ALA A 124 -21.72 -15.85 -3.57
N LEU A 125 -22.62 -15.28 -4.38
CA LEU A 125 -24.07 -15.48 -4.27
C LEU A 125 -24.48 -16.93 -4.52
N LYS A 126 -23.72 -17.67 -5.34
CA LYS A 126 -23.93 -19.11 -5.56
C LYS A 126 -23.29 -20.01 -4.50
N GLY A 127 -22.67 -19.42 -3.45
CA GLY A 127 -22.12 -20.18 -2.34
C GLY A 127 -20.74 -20.84 -2.59
N PHE A 128 -19.97 -20.39 -3.58
CA PHE A 128 -18.66 -20.97 -3.88
C PHE A 128 -17.57 -20.68 -2.83
N GLY A 129 -17.85 -19.89 -1.78
CA GLY A 129 -16.91 -19.63 -0.68
C GLY A 129 -15.55 -19.08 -1.13
N VAL A 130 -14.46 -19.79 -0.77
CA VAL A 130 -13.08 -19.41 -1.13
C VAL A 130 -12.88 -19.27 -2.65
N TRP A 131 -13.57 -20.11 -3.43
CA TRP A 131 -13.45 -20.12 -4.89
C TRP A 131 -13.97 -18.85 -5.55
N ALA A 132 -14.91 -18.13 -4.91
CA ALA A 132 -15.38 -16.85 -5.42
C ALA A 132 -14.27 -15.79 -5.39
N LEU A 133 -13.45 -15.77 -4.34
CA LEU A 133 -12.31 -14.86 -4.24
C LEU A 133 -11.19 -15.26 -5.21
N ILE A 134 -10.88 -16.55 -5.32
CA ILE A 134 -9.90 -17.05 -6.30
C ILE A 134 -10.33 -16.72 -7.71
N GLY A 135 -11.60 -16.99 -8.06
CA GLY A 135 -12.18 -16.65 -9.35
C GLY A 135 -12.11 -15.16 -9.66
N GLN A 136 -12.41 -14.30 -8.67
CA GLN A 136 -12.28 -12.86 -8.80
C GLN A 136 -10.84 -12.43 -9.16
N TYR A 137 -9.85 -12.88 -8.39
CA TYR A 137 -8.44 -12.51 -8.64
C TYR A 137 -7.92 -13.05 -9.98
N LEU A 138 -8.23 -14.30 -10.32
CA LEU A 138 -7.83 -14.89 -11.61
C LEU A 138 -8.46 -14.15 -12.79
N THR A 139 -9.76 -13.87 -12.71
CA THR A 139 -10.46 -13.09 -13.75
C THR A 139 -9.84 -11.72 -13.91
N ASN A 140 -9.56 -11.01 -12.82
CA ASN A 140 -8.89 -9.71 -12.89
C ASN A 140 -7.58 -9.81 -13.68
N THR A 141 -6.67 -10.72 -13.29
CA THR A 141 -5.38 -10.89 -13.96
C THR A 141 -5.52 -11.29 -15.43
N VAL A 142 -6.44 -12.20 -15.73
CA VAL A 142 -6.67 -12.65 -17.13
C VAL A 142 -7.22 -11.54 -17.99
N VAL A 143 -8.23 -10.81 -17.51
CA VAL A 143 -8.87 -9.72 -18.26
C VAL A 143 -7.92 -8.55 -18.46
N ASP A 144 -7.19 -8.15 -17.41
CA ASP A 144 -6.14 -7.12 -17.50
C ASP A 144 -5.11 -7.49 -18.57
N THR A 145 -4.64 -8.75 -18.55
CA THR A 145 -3.69 -9.25 -19.54
C THR A 145 -4.27 -9.22 -20.94
N MET A 146 -5.51 -9.69 -21.15
CA MET A 146 -6.17 -9.67 -22.45
C MET A 146 -6.32 -8.26 -23.02
N ILE A 147 -6.77 -7.30 -22.19
CA ILE A 147 -6.94 -5.91 -22.63
C ILE A 147 -5.59 -5.28 -22.97
N LEU A 148 -4.54 -5.56 -22.17
CA LEU A 148 -3.19 -5.06 -22.46
C LEU A 148 -2.68 -5.62 -23.79
N TRP A 149 -2.82 -6.90 -24.04
CA TRP A 149 -2.41 -7.52 -25.31
C TRP A 149 -3.20 -7.03 -26.52
N ALA A 150 -4.48 -6.70 -26.34
CA ALA A 150 -5.30 -6.11 -27.40
C ALA A 150 -4.95 -4.65 -27.69
N THR A 151 -4.51 -3.89 -26.68
CA THR A 151 -4.28 -2.43 -26.80
C THR A 151 -2.82 -2.05 -27.00
N VAL A 152 -1.88 -2.86 -26.53
CA VAL A 152 -0.44 -2.63 -26.68
C VAL A 152 0.04 -3.33 -27.95
N LYS A 153 0.54 -2.57 -28.89
CA LYS A 153 0.96 -3.09 -30.23
C LYS A 153 2.31 -3.84 -30.21
N TRP A 154 2.95 -3.99 -29.04
CA TRP A 154 4.18 -4.74 -28.91
C TRP A 154 3.90 -6.23 -28.68
N ILE A 155 4.58 -7.08 -29.45
CA ILE A 155 4.51 -8.54 -29.36
C ILE A 155 5.94 -9.08 -29.24
N PRO A 156 6.20 -10.06 -28.37
CA PRO A 156 7.54 -10.63 -28.23
C PRO A 156 7.96 -11.30 -29.55
N LYS A 157 9.16 -10.95 -30.00
CA LYS A 157 9.76 -11.56 -31.18
C LYS A 157 10.48 -12.85 -30.77
N LYS A 158 10.64 -13.79 -31.71
CA LYS A 158 11.39 -15.03 -31.48
C LYS A 158 12.91 -14.77 -31.39
N MET A 159 13.31 -13.95 -30.46
CA MET A 159 14.70 -13.55 -30.22
C MET A 159 15.01 -13.70 -28.75
N PHE A 160 16.15 -14.31 -28.44
CA PHE A 160 16.61 -14.48 -27.09
C PHE A 160 18.15 -14.33 -27.01
N SER A 161 18.65 -13.59 -26.04
CA SER A 161 20.07 -13.39 -25.86
C SER A 161 20.45 -13.34 -24.38
N PHE A 162 21.21 -14.32 -23.92
CA PHE A 162 21.78 -14.31 -22.56
C PHE A 162 22.73 -13.12 -22.35
N LYS A 163 23.43 -12.68 -23.39
CA LYS A 163 24.33 -11.53 -23.32
C LYS A 163 23.57 -10.23 -23.03
N ALA A 164 22.38 -10.05 -23.62
CA ALA A 164 21.49 -8.93 -23.33
C ALA A 164 20.84 -9.04 -21.95
N ALA A 165 20.51 -10.26 -21.48
CA ALA A 165 19.90 -10.51 -20.19
C ALA A 165 20.85 -10.26 -19.00
N THR A 166 22.14 -10.62 -19.13
CA THR A 166 23.11 -10.58 -18.03
C THR A 166 23.19 -9.23 -17.30
N PRO A 167 23.35 -8.07 -17.97
CA PRO A 167 23.39 -6.78 -17.28
C PRO A 167 22.06 -6.42 -16.63
N LEU A 168 20.94 -6.81 -17.24
CA LEU A 168 19.59 -6.58 -16.69
C LEU A 168 19.38 -7.42 -15.41
N ILE A 169 19.76 -8.69 -15.42
CA ILE A 169 19.70 -9.57 -14.26
C ILE A 169 20.64 -9.06 -13.15
N LYS A 170 21.86 -8.64 -13.50
CA LYS A 170 22.85 -8.12 -12.53
C LYS A 170 22.37 -6.86 -11.80
N TYR A 171 21.52 -6.07 -12.43
CA TYR A 171 20.84 -4.95 -11.78
C TYR A 171 19.61 -5.41 -10.97
N SER A 172 18.77 -6.21 -11.62
CA SER A 172 17.45 -6.62 -11.09
C SER A 172 17.52 -7.41 -9.80
N TRP A 173 18.52 -8.29 -9.64
CA TRP A 173 18.58 -9.15 -8.46
C TRP A 173 18.71 -8.36 -7.15
N LYS A 174 19.40 -7.19 -7.19
CA LYS A 174 19.53 -6.31 -6.02
C LYS A 174 18.20 -5.68 -5.63
N VAL A 175 17.46 -5.17 -6.63
CA VAL A 175 16.12 -4.61 -6.43
C VAL A 175 15.18 -5.69 -5.91
N MET A 176 15.19 -6.86 -6.55
CA MET A 176 14.39 -8.02 -6.16
C MET A 176 14.66 -8.45 -4.70
N MET A 177 15.92 -8.52 -4.28
CA MET A 177 16.27 -8.86 -2.89
C MET A 177 15.77 -7.81 -1.89
N THR A 178 15.86 -6.53 -2.24
CA THR A 178 15.33 -5.45 -1.40
C THR A 178 13.82 -5.56 -1.23
N ASP A 179 13.10 -5.80 -2.32
CA ASP A 179 11.64 -5.95 -2.30
C ASP A 179 11.21 -7.24 -1.62
N LEU A 180 11.97 -8.33 -1.79
CA LEU A 180 11.74 -9.59 -1.11
C LEU A 180 11.87 -9.45 0.41
N LEU A 181 12.96 -8.84 0.88
CA LEU A 181 13.13 -8.55 2.30
C LEU A 181 12.03 -7.65 2.84
N GLY A 182 11.66 -6.61 2.09
CA GLY A 182 10.54 -5.74 2.42
C GLY A 182 9.23 -6.50 2.57
N THR A 183 8.90 -7.34 1.60
CA THR A 183 7.66 -8.13 1.59
C THR A 183 7.65 -9.20 2.68
N LEU A 184 8.76 -9.88 2.93
CA LEU A 184 8.88 -10.83 4.03
C LEU A 184 8.63 -10.13 5.38
N CYS A 185 9.28 -9.00 5.62
CA CYS A 185 9.03 -8.19 6.82
C CYS A 185 7.57 -7.76 6.93
N ASN A 186 6.97 -7.21 5.87
CA ASN A 186 5.59 -6.72 5.88
C ASN A 186 4.55 -7.84 6.12
N ASN A 187 4.85 -9.07 5.70
CA ASN A 187 3.98 -10.23 5.89
C ASN A 187 4.33 -11.06 7.14
N LEU A 188 5.40 -10.75 7.86
CA LEU A 188 5.87 -11.53 9.00
C LEU A 188 4.77 -11.72 10.07
N GLY A 189 4.10 -10.63 10.45
CA GLY A 189 2.97 -10.70 11.39
C GLY A 189 1.83 -11.58 10.88
N SER A 190 1.46 -11.46 9.60
CA SER A 190 0.43 -12.29 8.98
C SER A 190 0.84 -13.76 8.93
N PHE A 191 2.10 -14.05 8.63
CA PHE A 191 2.66 -15.40 8.63
C PHE A 191 2.59 -16.04 10.02
N ILE A 192 3.04 -15.33 11.07
CA ILE A 192 3.00 -15.80 12.46
C ILE A 192 1.55 -16.02 12.92
N ILE A 193 0.64 -15.09 12.61
CA ILE A 193 -0.77 -15.22 13.01
C ILE A 193 -1.41 -16.42 12.32
N GLY A 194 -1.16 -16.62 11.05
CA GLY A 194 -1.71 -17.74 10.30
C GLY A 194 -1.22 -19.11 10.75
N THR A 195 0.06 -19.22 11.17
CA THR A 195 0.65 -20.49 11.63
C THR A 195 0.36 -20.79 13.10
N LYS A 196 0.45 -19.77 13.99
CA LYS A 196 0.36 -19.97 15.44
C LYS A 196 -1.07 -19.89 15.99
N TYR A 197 -1.97 -19.15 15.30
CA TYR A 197 -3.34 -18.94 15.75
C TYR A 197 -4.33 -19.63 14.79
N ASN A 198 -5.23 -18.88 14.14
CA ASN A 198 -6.19 -19.48 13.20
C ASN A 198 -6.48 -18.54 12.02
N SER A 199 -7.07 -19.10 10.96
CA SER A 199 -7.40 -18.38 9.75
C SER A 199 -8.43 -17.26 9.91
N ALA A 200 -9.33 -17.37 10.90
CA ALA A 200 -10.33 -16.33 11.19
C ALA A 200 -9.65 -15.10 11.79
N ASN A 201 -8.76 -15.30 12.75
CA ASN A 201 -7.98 -14.22 13.34
C ASN A 201 -7.05 -13.54 12.30
N LEU A 202 -6.46 -14.32 11.42
CA LEU A 202 -5.68 -13.76 10.30
C LEU A 202 -6.56 -12.90 9.37
N ALA A 203 -7.81 -13.33 9.12
CA ALA A 203 -8.73 -12.55 8.31
C ALA A 203 -9.08 -11.21 8.97
N TYR A 204 -9.40 -11.21 10.26
CA TYR A 204 -9.68 -9.98 11.02
C TYR A 204 -8.47 -9.03 11.05
N TYR A 205 -7.28 -9.57 11.31
CA TYR A 205 -6.05 -8.79 11.30
C TYR A 205 -5.76 -8.17 9.92
N THR A 206 -5.81 -8.97 8.85
CA THR A 206 -5.49 -8.51 7.51
C THR A 206 -6.50 -7.51 6.97
N LYS A 207 -7.79 -7.72 7.20
CA LYS A 207 -8.86 -6.79 6.80
C LYS A 207 -8.86 -5.51 7.64
N GLY A 208 -8.64 -5.64 8.96
CA GLY A 208 -8.49 -4.48 9.84
C GLY A 208 -7.30 -3.60 9.46
N LYS A 209 -6.19 -4.22 9.06
CA LYS A 209 -5.01 -3.50 8.54
C LYS A 209 -5.30 -2.84 7.19
N GLN A 210 -6.01 -3.51 6.29
CA GLN A 210 -6.22 -3.06 4.91
C GLN A 210 -7.01 -1.75 4.83
N LEU A 211 -8.02 -1.57 5.67
CA LEU A 211 -8.96 -0.44 5.58
C LEU A 211 -8.28 0.93 5.76
N PRO A 212 -7.50 1.20 6.84
CA PRO A 212 -6.78 2.48 6.96
C PRO A 212 -5.68 2.66 5.92
N LEU A 213 -5.00 1.57 5.52
CA LEU A 213 -3.91 1.62 4.54
C LEU A 213 -4.38 2.04 3.15
N LEU A 214 -5.61 1.71 2.73
CA LEU A 214 -6.16 2.15 1.46
C LEU A 214 -6.17 3.68 1.33
N PHE A 215 -6.58 4.39 2.37
CA PHE A 215 -6.56 5.85 2.37
C PHE A 215 -5.14 6.40 2.47
N ARG A 216 -4.33 5.85 3.37
CA ARG A 216 -2.95 6.29 3.58
C ARG A 216 -2.12 6.21 2.30
N ASP A 217 -2.08 5.05 1.67
CA ASP A 217 -1.16 4.78 0.55
C ASP A 217 -1.49 5.63 -0.67
N ASN A 218 -2.78 5.87 -0.96
CA ASN A 218 -3.19 6.74 -2.06
C ASN A 218 -2.79 8.21 -1.82
N ILE A 219 -2.95 8.71 -0.58
CA ILE A 219 -2.58 10.09 -0.23
C ILE A 219 -1.05 10.23 -0.26
N TYR A 220 -0.31 9.26 0.31
CA TYR A 220 1.14 9.30 0.41
C TYR A 220 1.81 9.27 -0.95
N THR A 221 1.42 8.36 -1.84
CA THR A 221 1.99 8.26 -3.18
C THR A 221 1.81 9.55 -3.96
N THR A 222 0.63 10.16 -3.87
CA THR A 222 0.35 11.43 -4.54
C THR A 222 1.20 12.58 -3.99
N LEU A 223 1.26 12.75 -2.68
CA LEU A 223 2.01 13.86 -2.07
C LEU A 223 3.52 13.70 -2.21
N ILE A 224 4.05 12.49 -2.02
CA ILE A 224 5.49 12.22 -2.13
C ILE A 224 5.98 12.40 -3.59
N SER A 225 5.16 12.05 -4.58
CA SER A 225 5.52 12.24 -6.00
C SER A 225 5.76 13.71 -6.37
N VAL A 226 5.18 14.65 -5.63
CA VAL A 226 5.38 16.10 -5.81
C VAL A 226 6.45 16.64 -4.86
N LEU A 227 6.45 16.15 -3.62
CA LEU A 227 7.34 16.65 -2.56
C LEU A 227 8.81 16.35 -2.84
N PHE A 228 9.11 15.11 -3.21
CA PHE A 228 10.51 14.69 -3.42
C PHE A 228 11.22 15.47 -4.53
N PRO A 229 10.65 15.65 -5.75
CA PRO A 229 11.25 16.53 -6.75
C PRO A 229 11.35 17.98 -6.28
N GLY A 230 10.34 18.49 -5.57
CA GLY A 230 10.35 19.86 -5.06
C GLY A 230 11.49 20.14 -4.07
N ILE A 231 11.80 19.20 -3.19
CA ILE A 231 12.97 19.30 -2.29
C ILE A 231 14.28 19.14 -3.07
N SER A 232 14.32 18.22 -4.04
CA SER A 232 15.54 17.92 -4.80
C SER A 232 16.05 19.11 -5.65
N VAL A 233 15.15 20.00 -6.07
CA VAL A 233 15.50 21.22 -6.82
C VAL A 233 16.23 22.24 -5.94
N VAL A 234 15.95 22.25 -4.63
CA VAL A 234 16.51 23.22 -3.67
C VAL A 234 17.45 22.57 -2.66
N ASN A 235 17.99 21.40 -2.96
CA ASN A 235 18.79 20.59 -2.03
C ASN A 235 20.04 21.29 -1.48
N ASP A 236 20.56 22.28 -2.19
CA ASP A 236 21.72 23.09 -1.78
C ASP A 236 21.36 24.19 -0.74
N ASP A 237 20.07 24.54 -0.64
CA ASP A 237 19.58 25.51 0.35
C ASP A 237 18.86 24.79 1.52
N ILE A 238 19.59 24.59 2.60
CA ILE A 238 19.10 23.93 3.81
C ILE A 238 17.84 24.61 4.38
N THR A 239 17.74 25.94 4.29
CA THR A 239 16.58 26.70 4.82
C THR A 239 15.34 26.50 3.95
N ALA A 240 15.52 26.45 2.64
CA ALA A 240 14.46 26.12 1.68
C ALA A 240 13.97 24.66 1.87
N VAL A 241 14.89 23.71 2.00
CA VAL A 241 14.55 22.31 2.29
C VAL A 241 13.74 22.20 3.58
N LYS A 242 14.20 22.83 4.68
CA LYS A 242 13.46 22.84 5.96
C LYS A 242 12.06 23.44 5.79
N THR A 243 11.93 24.56 5.08
CA THR A 243 10.67 25.27 4.89
C THR A 243 9.66 24.42 4.11
N ILE A 244 10.10 23.78 3.01
CA ILE A 244 9.25 22.89 2.22
C ILE A 244 8.83 21.67 3.03
N THR A 245 9.75 21.06 3.77
CA THR A 245 9.48 19.91 4.66
C THR A 245 8.42 20.26 5.71
N ARG A 246 8.57 21.37 6.42
CA ARG A 246 7.59 21.86 7.42
C ARG A 246 6.21 22.10 6.81
N LYS A 247 6.17 22.78 5.66
CA LYS A 247 4.91 23.03 4.95
C LYS A 247 4.22 21.72 4.54
N SER A 248 4.97 20.75 4.04
CA SER A 248 4.45 19.45 3.64
C SER A 248 3.98 18.63 4.84
N MET A 249 4.70 18.70 5.97
CA MET A 249 4.32 18.09 7.24
C MET A 249 2.93 18.56 7.67
N ARG A 250 2.71 19.88 7.71
CA ARG A 250 1.43 20.49 8.10
C ARG A 250 0.30 20.11 7.14
N ILE A 251 0.52 20.23 5.83
CA ILE A 251 -0.50 19.90 4.83
C ILE A 251 -0.89 18.43 4.91
N MET A 252 0.10 17.52 5.02
CA MET A 252 -0.17 16.09 5.08
C MET A 252 -0.90 15.70 6.36
N SER A 253 -0.48 16.24 7.50
CA SER A 253 -1.18 16.06 8.78
C SER A 253 -2.61 16.57 8.72
N TYR A 254 -2.81 17.74 8.11
CA TYR A 254 -4.14 18.36 7.96
C TYR A 254 -5.11 17.50 7.14
N ILE A 255 -4.61 16.70 6.18
CA ILE A 255 -5.44 15.80 5.36
C ILE A 255 -5.61 14.43 6.02
N VAL A 256 -4.53 13.84 6.52
CA VAL A 256 -4.52 12.44 6.96
C VAL A 256 -5.11 12.25 8.36
N PHE A 257 -4.88 13.18 9.29
CA PHE A 257 -5.34 13.03 10.66
C PHE A 257 -6.86 13.01 10.81
N PRO A 258 -7.64 13.90 10.16
CA PRO A 258 -9.09 13.82 10.24
C PRO A 258 -9.66 12.54 9.63
N ILE A 259 -9.05 12.02 8.55
CA ILE A 259 -9.46 10.75 7.95
C ILE A 259 -9.20 9.60 8.93
N SER A 260 -8.02 9.54 9.56
CA SER A 260 -7.67 8.49 10.50
C SER A 260 -8.50 8.52 11.78
N LEU A 261 -8.65 9.68 12.41
CA LEU A 261 -9.44 9.85 13.62
C LEU A 261 -10.95 9.74 13.35
N GLY A 262 -11.41 10.21 12.19
CA GLY A 262 -12.77 10.01 11.73
C GLY A 262 -13.10 8.54 11.50
N LEU A 263 -12.17 7.79 10.88
CA LEU A 263 -12.30 6.34 10.72
C LEU A 263 -12.28 5.60 12.07
N MET A 264 -11.53 6.07 13.05
CA MET A 264 -11.59 5.51 14.41
C MET A 264 -12.96 5.76 15.06
N ALA A 265 -13.47 6.99 15.00
CA ALA A 265 -14.74 7.39 15.59
C ALA A 265 -15.97 6.71 14.93
N ALA A 266 -15.97 6.60 13.61
CA ALA A 266 -17.02 5.96 12.84
C ALA A 266 -16.76 4.46 12.56
N GLY A 267 -15.69 3.88 13.11
CA GLY A 267 -15.18 2.56 12.72
C GLY A 267 -16.20 1.44 12.86
N LYS A 268 -16.99 1.41 13.94
CA LYS A 268 -18.07 0.43 14.13
C LYS A 268 -19.09 0.53 13.00
N THR A 269 -19.61 1.71 12.76
CA THR A 269 -20.63 1.97 11.72
C THR A 269 -20.09 1.61 10.32
N ILE A 270 -18.86 1.99 10.01
CA ILE A 270 -18.22 1.69 8.71
C ILE A 270 -18.01 0.19 8.53
N VAL A 271 -17.53 -0.51 9.55
CA VAL A 271 -17.31 -1.97 9.48
C VAL A 271 -18.64 -2.71 9.32
N GLU A 272 -19.69 -2.33 10.03
CA GLU A 272 -21.00 -2.96 9.91
C GLU A 272 -21.61 -2.76 8.51
N ILE A 273 -21.45 -1.59 7.88
CA ILE A 273 -21.94 -1.33 6.53
C ILE A 273 -21.14 -2.09 5.47
N LEU A 274 -19.81 -2.02 5.53
CA LEU A 274 -18.96 -2.58 4.50
C LEU A 274 -18.77 -4.09 4.60
N PHE A 275 -18.76 -4.63 5.86
CA PHE A 275 -18.38 -6.01 6.13
C PHE A 275 -19.41 -6.79 6.95
N THR A 276 -20.46 -6.16 7.45
CA THR A 276 -21.48 -6.72 8.37
C THR A 276 -20.96 -6.86 9.82
N ALA A 277 -21.88 -7.06 10.78
CA ALA A 277 -21.58 -7.19 12.21
C ALA A 277 -20.60 -8.35 12.53
N LYS A 278 -20.55 -9.39 11.68
CA LYS A 278 -19.61 -10.52 11.82
C LYS A 278 -18.14 -10.08 11.85
N TRP A 279 -17.83 -8.93 11.27
CA TRP A 279 -16.46 -8.40 11.14
C TRP A 279 -16.07 -7.43 12.26
N LEU A 280 -16.94 -7.15 13.22
CA LEU A 280 -16.61 -6.28 14.36
C LEU A 280 -15.32 -6.67 15.11
N PRO A 281 -14.95 -7.98 15.24
CA PRO A 281 -13.67 -8.36 15.85
C PRO A 281 -12.41 -7.80 15.14
N MET A 282 -12.53 -7.23 13.93
CA MET A 282 -11.40 -6.57 13.28
C MET A 282 -11.14 -5.13 13.78
N LEU A 283 -12.09 -4.51 14.50
CA LEU A 283 -11.99 -3.10 14.94
C LEU A 283 -10.73 -2.76 15.72
N PRO A 284 -10.24 -3.58 16.69
CA PRO A 284 -8.99 -3.27 17.37
C PRO A 284 -7.81 -3.09 16.42
N TYR A 285 -7.77 -3.88 15.34
CA TYR A 285 -6.70 -3.77 14.32
C TYR A 285 -6.88 -2.53 13.44
N VAL A 286 -8.13 -2.14 13.14
CA VAL A 286 -8.42 -0.86 12.45
C VAL A 286 -7.89 0.31 13.29
N TYR A 287 -8.18 0.33 14.59
CA TYR A 287 -7.75 1.40 15.50
C TYR A 287 -6.22 1.48 15.60
N ILE A 288 -5.55 0.34 15.75
CA ILE A 288 -4.07 0.28 15.77
C ILE A 288 -3.49 0.87 14.47
N MET A 289 -4.08 0.53 13.32
CA MET A 289 -3.59 1.03 12.04
C MET A 289 -3.92 2.51 11.80
N CYS A 290 -5.01 3.03 12.35
CA CYS A 290 -5.28 4.46 12.33
C CYS A 290 -4.24 5.24 13.16
N VAL A 291 -3.88 4.73 14.34
CA VAL A 291 -2.79 5.30 15.15
C VAL A 291 -1.46 5.23 14.40
N GLU A 292 -1.15 4.10 13.77
CA GLU A 292 0.03 3.95 12.91
C GLU A 292 0.03 4.98 11.79
N THR A 293 -1.10 5.18 11.12
CA THR A 293 -1.23 6.15 10.03
C THR A 293 -0.95 7.58 10.49
N ILE A 294 -1.38 7.97 11.69
CA ILE A 294 -1.08 9.27 12.29
C ILE A 294 0.44 9.42 12.53
N ILE A 295 1.08 8.41 13.11
CA ILE A 295 2.52 8.42 13.41
C ILE A 295 3.35 8.38 12.11
N SER A 296 2.87 7.69 11.09
CA SER A 296 3.59 7.51 9.83
C SER A 296 3.67 8.79 8.98
N VAL A 297 2.79 9.78 9.21
CA VAL A 297 2.88 11.09 8.52
C VAL A 297 4.22 11.76 8.79
N PRO A 298 4.57 12.12 10.05
CA PRO A 298 5.85 12.73 10.32
C PRO A 298 7.02 11.82 9.96
N ALA A 299 6.95 10.51 10.21
CA ALA A 299 8.01 9.57 9.87
C ALA A 299 8.33 9.54 8.36
N THR A 300 7.29 9.58 7.51
CA THR A 300 7.42 9.51 6.05
C THR A 300 7.93 10.84 5.48
N ILE A 301 7.43 11.97 5.95
CA ILE A 301 7.86 13.30 5.50
C ILE A 301 9.30 13.57 5.96
N ALA A 302 9.66 13.20 7.19
CA ALA A 302 11.02 13.33 7.70
C ALA A 302 12.08 12.54 6.91
N LEU A 303 11.68 11.50 6.18
CA LEU A 303 12.58 10.73 5.33
C LEU A 303 12.93 11.45 4.01
N GLN A 304 12.09 12.37 3.52
CA GLN A 304 12.28 13.00 2.20
C GLN A 304 13.52 13.91 2.11
N PRO A 305 13.82 14.76 3.09
CA PRO A 305 15.06 15.55 3.09
C PRO A 305 16.32 14.68 3.05
N ILE A 306 16.33 13.56 3.82
CA ILE A 306 17.47 12.62 3.87
C ILE A 306 17.75 12.04 2.48
N LYS A 307 16.68 11.71 1.74
CA LYS A 307 16.77 11.23 0.36
C LYS A 307 17.24 12.31 -0.60
N ALA A 308 16.68 13.52 -0.50
CA ALA A 308 16.94 14.61 -1.44
C ALA A 308 18.35 15.19 -1.32
N VAL A 309 18.92 15.24 -0.12
CA VAL A 309 20.33 15.65 0.13
C VAL A 309 21.33 14.57 -0.28
N GLY A 310 20.88 13.41 -0.79
CA GLY A 310 21.72 12.37 -1.35
C GLY A 310 22.48 11.50 -0.32
N ARG A 311 22.12 11.56 0.98
CA ARG A 311 22.75 10.76 2.04
C ARG A 311 22.24 9.32 2.05
N SER A 312 22.44 8.63 0.93
CA SER A 312 22.05 7.22 0.76
C SER A 312 22.73 6.27 1.77
N ASP A 313 23.92 6.63 2.24
CA ASP A 313 24.66 5.93 3.29
C ASP A 313 23.86 5.85 4.61
N LEU A 314 23.29 6.98 5.03
CA LEU A 314 22.46 7.06 6.24
C LEU A 314 21.12 6.34 6.01
N MET A 315 20.52 6.51 4.85
CA MET A 315 19.27 5.85 4.51
C MET A 315 19.39 4.32 4.61
N LEU A 316 20.45 3.73 4.01
CA LEU A 316 20.66 2.28 4.07
C LEU A 316 20.86 1.77 5.50
N LYS A 317 21.70 2.47 6.29
CA LYS A 317 21.93 2.11 7.69
C LYS A 317 20.65 2.15 8.52
N THR A 318 19.85 3.20 8.36
CA THR A 318 18.57 3.34 9.09
C THR A 318 17.57 2.28 8.69
N GLU A 319 17.43 1.98 7.39
CA GLU A 319 16.52 0.93 6.91
C GLU A 319 16.91 -0.46 7.46
N ILE A 320 18.20 -0.78 7.53
CA ILE A 320 18.65 -2.05 8.13
C ILE A 320 18.26 -2.10 9.61
N ILE A 321 18.55 -1.06 10.38
CA ILE A 321 18.22 -0.99 11.82
C ILE A 321 16.70 -1.17 12.02
N LYS A 322 15.89 -0.45 11.24
CA LYS A 322 14.42 -0.51 11.29
C LYS A 322 13.89 -1.92 10.99
N LYS A 323 14.43 -2.59 9.97
CA LYS A 323 14.00 -3.95 9.61
C LYS A 323 14.39 -4.97 10.67
N ILE A 324 15.58 -4.87 11.22
CA ILE A 324 16.04 -5.74 12.30
C ILE A 324 15.18 -5.52 13.55
N SER A 325 14.94 -4.28 13.97
CA SER A 325 14.11 -3.98 15.13
C SER A 325 12.67 -4.46 14.94
N PHE A 326 12.09 -4.31 13.74
CA PHE A 326 10.77 -4.83 13.43
C PHE A 326 10.67 -6.35 13.57
N VAL A 327 11.64 -7.08 13.04
CA VAL A 327 11.69 -8.55 13.14
C VAL A 327 11.79 -8.97 14.62
N ILE A 328 12.71 -8.37 15.38
CA ILE A 328 12.88 -8.68 16.81
C ILE A 328 11.58 -8.39 17.59
N LEU A 329 11.00 -7.20 17.41
CA LEU A 329 9.75 -6.82 18.07
C LEU A 329 8.62 -7.79 17.74
N THR A 330 8.48 -8.20 16.47
CA THR A 330 7.42 -9.10 16.03
C THR A 330 7.61 -10.51 16.58
N VAL A 331 8.84 -11.02 16.61
CA VAL A 331 9.17 -12.34 17.20
C VAL A 331 8.94 -12.34 18.71
N VAL A 332 9.28 -11.28 19.42
CA VAL A 332 8.95 -11.16 20.85
C VAL A 332 7.45 -11.08 21.06
N ALA A 333 6.76 -10.25 20.29
CA ALA A 333 5.30 -10.01 20.40
C ALA A 333 4.45 -11.26 20.12
N MET A 334 4.97 -12.23 19.35
CA MET A 334 4.21 -13.47 19.07
C MET A 334 3.87 -14.29 20.29
N ASN A 335 4.52 -14.07 21.43
CA ASN A 335 4.25 -14.75 22.70
C ASN A 335 3.13 -14.07 23.52
N PHE A 336 2.76 -12.83 23.17
CA PHE A 336 1.81 -11.99 23.88
C PHE A 336 0.44 -11.85 23.15
N GLY A 337 0.26 -12.56 22.07
CA GLY A 337 -1.01 -12.58 21.33
C GLY A 337 -1.04 -11.73 20.07
N ILE A 338 -2.15 -11.83 19.33
CA ILE A 338 -2.30 -11.18 18.01
C ILE A 338 -2.30 -9.66 18.13
N PHE A 339 -2.92 -9.14 19.21
CA PHE A 339 -2.96 -7.71 19.47
C PHE A 339 -1.55 -7.12 19.67
N ALA A 340 -0.68 -7.84 20.39
CA ALA A 340 0.72 -7.46 20.56
C ALA A 340 1.48 -7.45 19.22
N ILE A 341 1.23 -8.45 18.36
CA ILE A 341 1.81 -8.49 17.00
C ILE A 341 1.35 -7.25 16.19
N ALA A 342 0.08 -6.87 16.27
CA ALA A 342 -0.42 -5.69 15.59
C ALA A 342 0.23 -4.38 16.09
N LEU A 343 0.47 -4.28 17.41
CA LEU A 343 1.13 -3.12 18.02
C LEU A 343 2.60 -2.96 17.62
N THR A 344 3.26 -3.99 17.13
CA THR A 344 4.65 -3.86 16.65
C THR A 344 4.77 -2.89 15.49
N ILE A 345 3.70 -2.71 14.69
CA ILE A 345 3.71 -1.83 13.52
C ILE A 345 3.81 -0.34 13.96
N PRO A 346 2.88 0.22 14.75
CA PRO A 346 3.01 1.60 15.20
C PRO A 346 4.25 1.85 16.08
N VAL A 347 4.69 0.86 16.88
CA VAL A 347 5.93 0.97 17.65
C VAL A 347 7.14 1.09 16.74
N ASN A 348 7.22 0.28 15.69
CA ASN A 348 8.30 0.40 14.70
C ASN A 348 8.25 1.74 13.94
N THR A 349 7.05 2.21 13.59
CA THR A 349 6.88 3.53 12.94
C THR A 349 7.30 4.68 13.86
N LEU A 350 7.10 4.56 15.17
CA LEU A 350 7.65 5.51 16.16
C LEU A 350 9.18 5.49 16.18
N LEU A 351 9.80 4.32 16.13
CA LEU A 351 11.25 4.22 16.00
C LEU A 351 11.75 4.86 14.70
N ASP A 352 11.04 4.66 13.59
CA ASP A 352 11.33 5.30 12.32
C ASP A 352 11.28 6.83 12.44
N LEU A 353 10.25 7.37 13.09
CA LEU A 353 10.11 8.80 13.32
C LEU A 353 11.30 9.35 14.14
N ILE A 354 11.63 8.72 15.26
CA ILE A 354 12.72 9.15 16.14
C ILE A 354 14.06 9.13 15.39
N VAL A 355 14.35 8.05 14.68
CA VAL A 355 15.61 7.92 13.92
C VAL A 355 15.71 8.97 12.82
N ASN A 356 14.64 9.18 12.05
CA ASN A 356 14.62 10.19 10.99
C ASN A 356 14.75 11.61 11.56
N ALA A 357 14.10 11.92 12.68
CA ALA A 357 14.19 13.22 13.34
C ALA A 357 15.62 13.52 13.89
N ILE A 358 16.32 12.50 14.43
CA ILE A 358 17.72 12.64 14.87
C ILE A 358 18.63 13.00 13.67
N ILE A 359 18.38 12.38 12.52
CA ILE A 359 19.15 12.66 11.29
C ILE A 359 18.80 14.06 10.77
N ASN A 360 17.53 14.42 10.69
CA ASN A 360 17.08 15.73 10.22
C ASN A 360 17.59 16.88 11.07
N LYS A 361 17.71 16.69 12.40
CA LYS A 361 18.35 17.66 13.27
C LYS A 361 19.77 17.99 12.84
N LYS A 362 20.52 16.99 12.32
CA LYS A 362 21.90 17.17 11.87
C LYS A 362 22.00 17.75 10.45
N ILE A 363 21.06 17.39 9.55
CA ILE A 363 21.13 17.75 8.13
C ILE A 363 20.47 19.11 7.86
N ILE A 364 19.25 19.34 8.40
CA ILE A 364 18.44 20.53 8.10
C ILE A 364 18.05 21.32 9.36
N ASN A 365 18.67 21.03 10.50
CA ASN A 365 18.35 21.64 11.80
C ASN A 365 16.83 21.62 12.11
N TYR A 366 16.17 20.46 11.90
CA TYR A 366 14.75 20.24 12.15
C TYR A 366 14.61 19.08 13.13
N ASN A 367 14.20 19.39 14.36
CA ASN A 367 14.17 18.42 15.46
C ASN A 367 12.77 17.82 15.64
N LEU A 368 12.68 16.73 16.42
CA LEU A 368 11.44 16.01 16.70
C LEU A 368 10.34 16.90 17.31
N VAL A 369 10.71 17.85 18.20
CA VAL A 369 9.74 18.74 18.83
C VAL A 369 9.11 19.69 17.81
N GLU A 370 9.91 20.22 16.89
CA GLU A 370 9.41 21.03 15.78
C GLU A 370 8.52 20.22 14.84
N GLU A 371 8.89 18.94 14.52
CA GLU A 371 8.10 18.04 13.70
C GLU A 371 6.71 17.77 14.33
N LEU A 372 6.69 17.44 15.62
CA LEU A 372 5.45 17.22 16.37
C LEU A 372 4.62 18.50 16.53
N SER A 373 5.26 19.65 16.75
CA SER A 373 4.58 20.95 16.81
C SER A 373 3.88 21.30 15.49
N ASP A 374 4.52 21.00 14.35
CA ASP A 374 3.93 21.22 13.03
C ASP A 374 2.71 20.32 12.77
N CYS A 375 2.63 19.16 13.41
CA CYS A 375 1.48 18.24 13.35
C CYS A 375 0.38 18.58 14.38
N PHE A 376 0.71 19.28 15.46
CA PHE A 376 -0.15 19.41 16.64
C PHE A 376 -1.50 20.08 16.34
N THR A 377 -1.51 21.15 15.57
CA THR A 377 -2.76 21.86 15.21
C THR A 377 -3.74 20.95 14.49
N ALA A 378 -3.25 20.17 13.50
CA ALA A 378 -4.07 19.20 12.76
C ALA A 378 -4.60 18.10 13.68
N LEU A 379 -3.78 17.64 14.64
CA LEU A 379 -4.17 16.62 15.61
C LEU A 379 -5.32 17.08 16.50
N VAL A 380 -5.21 18.30 17.07
CA VAL A 380 -6.24 18.88 17.95
C VAL A 380 -7.57 19.06 17.19
N LEU A 381 -7.53 19.66 16.00
CA LEU A 381 -8.73 19.86 15.18
C LEU A 381 -9.41 18.53 14.83
N SER A 382 -8.61 17.53 14.47
CA SER A 382 -9.10 16.21 14.14
C SER A 382 -9.67 15.46 15.35
N PHE A 383 -9.09 15.67 16.52
CA PHE A 383 -9.58 15.07 17.77
C PHE A 383 -10.94 15.66 18.18
N ILE A 384 -11.13 16.99 18.08
CA ILE A 384 -12.43 17.63 18.34
C ILE A 384 -13.49 17.09 17.36
N MET A 385 -13.17 17.00 16.08
CA MET A 385 -14.04 16.39 15.07
C MET A 385 -14.39 14.94 15.44
N ALA A 386 -13.42 14.13 15.85
CA ALA A 386 -13.64 12.73 16.18
C ALA A 386 -14.58 12.55 17.37
N ILE A 387 -14.52 13.42 18.37
CA ILE A 387 -15.46 13.43 19.51
C ILE A 387 -16.89 13.64 19.00
N VAL A 388 -17.14 14.63 18.12
CA VAL A 388 -18.46 14.88 17.57
C VAL A 388 -18.97 13.68 16.79
N VAL A 389 -18.12 13.08 15.95
CA VAL A 389 -18.47 11.88 15.16
C VAL A 389 -18.77 10.68 16.05
N ALA A 390 -18.02 10.51 17.16
CA ALA A 390 -18.24 9.43 18.11
C ALA A 390 -19.60 9.57 18.83
N PHE A 391 -19.96 10.78 19.29
CA PHE A 391 -21.26 11.04 19.90
C PHE A 391 -22.44 10.68 18.97
N ILE A 392 -22.33 10.98 17.68
CA ILE A 392 -23.34 10.57 16.70
C ILE A 392 -23.39 9.04 16.56
N GLY A 393 -22.24 8.37 16.78
CA GLY A 393 -22.16 6.91 16.76
C GLY A 393 -23.02 6.21 17.80
N GLU A 394 -23.29 6.85 18.95
CA GLU A 394 -24.13 6.32 20.05
C GLU A 394 -25.64 6.47 19.80
N THR A 395 -26.05 7.18 18.77
CA THR A 395 -27.47 7.38 18.45
C THR A 395 -28.13 6.09 17.91
N GLU A 396 -29.42 5.91 18.14
CA GLU A 396 -30.20 4.76 17.65
C GLU A 396 -30.72 4.91 16.21
N LEU A 397 -30.02 5.64 15.38
CA LEU A 397 -30.37 5.83 13.97
C LEU A 397 -30.08 4.58 13.13
N THR A 398 -30.80 4.42 12.03
CA THR A 398 -30.48 3.37 11.04
C THR A 398 -29.05 3.54 10.54
N ILE A 399 -28.35 2.41 10.36
CA ILE A 399 -26.89 2.39 10.16
C ILE A 399 -26.42 3.24 8.98
N CYS A 400 -27.19 3.28 7.87
CA CYS A 400 -26.84 4.10 6.69
C CYS A 400 -27.02 5.60 6.96
N ILE A 401 -28.09 5.99 7.67
CA ILE A 401 -28.33 7.39 8.05
C ILE A 401 -27.26 7.84 9.05
N LYS A 402 -26.96 6.99 10.04
CA LYS A 402 -25.88 7.23 11.03
C LYS A 402 -24.56 7.51 10.33
N ALA A 403 -24.15 6.64 9.40
CA ALA A 403 -22.91 6.85 8.63
C ALA A 403 -22.90 8.16 7.84
N ALA A 404 -23.99 8.47 7.16
CA ALA A 404 -24.12 9.72 6.40
C ALA A 404 -23.98 10.95 7.31
N ILE A 405 -24.68 10.94 8.46
CA ILE A 405 -24.59 12.04 9.43
C ILE A 405 -23.18 12.12 10.04
N GLN A 406 -22.55 11.00 10.37
CA GLN A 406 -21.16 10.97 10.88
C GLN A 406 -20.18 11.59 9.88
N ILE A 407 -20.28 11.25 8.59
CA ILE A 407 -19.40 11.79 7.55
C ILE A 407 -19.65 13.29 7.36
N VAL A 408 -20.92 13.70 7.19
CA VAL A 408 -21.27 15.10 6.95
C VAL A 408 -20.90 15.98 8.15
N SER A 409 -21.26 15.56 9.37
CA SER A 409 -20.94 16.31 10.57
C SER A 409 -19.42 16.38 10.82
N GLY A 410 -18.68 15.31 10.53
CA GLY A 410 -17.23 15.30 10.60
C GLY A 410 -16.60 16.32 9.65
N VAL A 411 -17.01 16.35 8.39
CA VAL A 411 -16.53 17.32 7.39
C VAL A 411 -16.92 18.74 7.81
N LEU A 412 -18.16 19.00 8.20
CA LEU A 412 -18.63 20.32 8.60
C LEU A 412 -17.92 20.82 9.86
N CYS A 413 -17.74 19.95 10.87
CA CYS A 413 -17.04 20.28 12.09
C CYS A 413 -15.58 20.64 11.82
N TYR A 414 -14.85 19.80 11.08
CA TYR A 414 -13.44 20.01 10.78
C TYR A 414 -13.21 21.28 9.95
N THR A 415 -13.97 21.46 8.87
CA THR A 415 -13.88 22.64 8.01
C THR A 415 -14.36 23.91 8.72
N GLY A 416 -15.45 23.82 9.50
CA GLY A 416 -15.99 24.94 10.26
C GLY A 416 -15.00 25.45 11.33
N ILE A 417 -14.41 24.57 12.14
CA ILE A 417 -13.40 24.94 13.13
C ILE A 417 -12.15 25.47 12.43
N SER A 418 -11.73 24.87 11.32
CA SER A 418 -10.57 25.35 10.56
C SER A 418 -10.80 26.75 9.99
N TRP A 419 -12.03 27.08 9.56
CA TRP A 419 -12.41 28.41 9.11
C TRP A 419 -12.44 29.43 10.26
N MET A 420 -13.03 29.07 11.40
CA MET A 420 -13.09 29.92 12.61
C MET A 420 -11.70 30.23 13.15
N THR A 421 -10.80 29.25 13.18
CA THR A 421 -9.41 29.40 13.65
C THR A 421 -8.49 30.04 12.61
N LYS A 422 -9.01 30.41 11.42
CA LYS A 422 -8.24 30.98 10.30
C LYS A 422 -7.01 30.13 9.97
N ASN A 423 -7.19 28.80 9.94
CA ASN A 423 -6.09 27.85 9.72
C ASN A 423 -5.44 28.08 8.35
N LYS A 424 -4.10 28.18 8.33
CA LYS A 424 -3.33 28.48 7.10
C LYS A 424 -3.38 27.35 6.09
N GLU A 425 -3.37 26.12 6.53
CA GLU A 425 -3.42 24.92 5.71
C GLU A 425 -4.78 24.79 5.01
N PHE A 426 -5.88 25.08 5.72
CA PHE A 426 -7.22 25.15 5.16
C PHE A 426 -7.30 26.19 4.04
N SER A 427 -6.85 27.41 4.31
CA SER A 427 -6.87 28.49 3.31
C SER A 427 -6.00 28.16 2.08
N TYR A 428 -4.87 27.50 2.28
CA TYR A 428 -4.01 27.04 1.19
C TYR A 428 -4.70 25.99 0.32
N ILE A 429 -5.28 24.95 0.92
CA ILE A 429 -5.98 23.87 0.21
C ILE A 429 -7.19 24.44 -0.55
N LEU A 430 -7.97 25.32 0.07
CA LEU A 430 -9.11 25.98 -0.57
C LEU A 430 -8.69 26.78 -1.80
N ASN A 431 -7.60 27.55 -1.69
CA ASN A 431 -7.06 28.32 -2.81
C ASN A 431 -6.57 27.43 -3.96
N VAL A 432 -5.94 26.29 -3.67
CA VAL A 432 -5.53 25.31 -4.68
C VAL A 432 -6.74 24.70 -5.36
N ALA A 433 -7.75 24.29 -4.59
CA ALA A 433 -9.00 23.73 -5.14
C ALA A 433 -9.73 24.72 -6.06
N MET A 434 -9.85 25.98 -5.64
CA MET A 434 -10.48 27.04 -6.45
C MET A 434 -9.70 27.31 -7.77
N LYS A 435 -8.37 27.28 -7.73
CA LYS A 435 -7.54 27.43 -8.95
C LYS A 435 -7.73 26.26 -9.91
N CYS A 436 -7.82 25.04 -9.40
CA CYS A 436 -8.10 23.85 -10.22
C CYS A 436 -9.48 23.93 -10.88
N LEU A 437 -10.52 24.35 -10.14
CA LEU A 437 -11.88 24.51 -10.66
C LEU A 437 -11.97 25.61 -11.74
N LYS A 438 -11.29 26.75 -11.54
CA LYS A 438 -11.20 27.78 -12.56
C LYS A 438 -10.55 27.30 -13.85
N LYS A 439 -9.46 26.53 -13.72
CA LYS A 439 -8.74 25.97 -14.87
C LYS A 439 -9.57 24.91 -15.61
N CYS A 440 -10.38 24.11 -14.91
CA CYS A 440 -11.32 23.18 -15.54
C CYS A 440 -12.45 23.90 -16.31
N ASN A 441 -12.93 25.06 -15.81
CA ASN A 441 -13.95 25.87 -16.50
C ASN A 441 -13.40 26.63 -17.71
N GLU A 442 -12.09 26.84 -17.82
CA GLU A 442 -11.44 27.43 -18.99
C GLU A 442 -11.17 26.42 -20.12
N PHE A 443 -11.34 25.12 -19.85
CA PHE A 443 -11.18 24.01 -20.82
C PHE A 443 -12.50 23.46 -21.36
N ASN A 444 -13.65 23.90 -20.85
CA ASN A 444 -15.00 23.65 -21.36
C ASN A 444 -15.53 24.91 -22.08
#